data_24f5a66e91e2869a94149f4dcf8f81ed
#
_entry.id   24f5a66e91e2869a94149f4dcf8f81ed
#
_cell.length_a   1.000
_cell.length_b   1.000
_cell.length_c   1.000
_cell.angle_alpha   90.00
_cell.angle_beta   90.00
_cell.angle_gamma   90.00
#
_symmetry.space_group_name_H-M   'P 1'
#
loop_
_entity.id
_entity.type
_entity.pdbx_description
1 polymer ?
#
loop_
_entity_poly.entity_id
_entity_poly.type
_entity_poly.pdbx_seq_one_letter_code
_entity_poly.pdbx_strand_id
1 'polypeptide(L)'
;MRRFQGYAVMLTGAGRGIGEVTARRFAAEGARVLVTDLDGERAAKTAASIRADGGEAESLVCDVAERADAEAAVAHAVRSFSRLDVLVNNAHSCHPDTPLFEDQPDDAWHQDLDITLGGAFRCARAALPHLAAADGRGAIVNVGSVNGEKDFGNHAYSAAKAGLDSLTRTLAGHAAPRGVRVNLVAPGTIRTPGWDGREDALRRAASVYPLGRVGEPADIAAAITFLASRDAAWITGVTLPVDGGLLMSNMALRRAFGHGVAADEASS
;
A
#
# COMPACT_ATOMS: atom_id res chain seq x y z
N MET A 1 19.96 0.58 10.12
CA MET A 1 19.53 -0.58 10.94
C MET A 1 18.98 -1.63 9.99
N ARG A 2 19.40 -2.90 10.06
CA ARG A 2 18.96 -3.97 9.15
C ARG A 2 17.85 -4.80 9.79
N ARG A 3 16.63 -4.24 9.89
CA ARG A 3 15.47 -4.90 10.54
C ARG A 3 15.01 -6.18 9.82
N PHE A 4 15.28 -6.27 8.50
CA PHE A 4 14.80 -7.35 7.65
C PHE A 4 15.91 -8.30 7.17
N GLN A 5 17.04 -8.37 7.88
CA GLN A 5 18.09 -9.30 7.52
C GLN A 5 17.57 -10.74 7.50
N GLY A 6 17.70 -11.41 6.34
CA GLY A 6 17.23 -12.78 6.13
C GLY A 6 15.70 -12.92 5.94
N TYR A 7 14.97 -11.82 5.78
CA TYR A 7 13.56 -11.85 5.36
C TYR A 7 13.43 -11.98 3.84
N ALA A 8 12.36 -12.63 3.42
CA ALA A 8 11.87 -12.62 2.04
C ALA A 8 10.55 -11.85 1.98
N VAL A 9 10.47 -10.88 1.10
CA VAL A 9 9.34 -9.95 0.99
C VAL A 9 8.82 -9.95 -0.44
N MET A 10 7.52 -10.09 -0.63
CA MET A 10 6.84 -9.91 -1.91
C MET A 10 5.97 -8.66 -1.86
N LEU A 11 6.07 -7.82 -2.91
CA LEU A 11 5.24 -6.63 -3.07
C LEU A 11 4.52 -6.65 -4.41
N THR A 12 3.23 -6.30 -4.42
CA THR A 12 2.43 -6.14 -5.63
C THR A 12 2.34 -4.67 -6.06
N GLY A 13 2.29 -4.41 -7.38
CA GLY A 13 2.28 -3.05 -7.93
C GLY A 13 3.53 -2.26 -7.51
N ALA A 14 4.69 -2.93 -7.51
CA ALA A 14 5.93 -2.38 -6.95
C ALA A 14 6.88 -1.81 -8.01
N GLY A 15 6.40 -1.63 -9.25
CA GLY A 15 7.18 -1.05 -10.34
C GLY A 15 7.30 0.48 -10.27
N ARG A 16 6.48 1.17 -9.47
CA ARG A 16 6.51 2.63 -9.30
C ARG A 16 5.89 3.10 -7.98
N GLY A 17 6.08 4.38 -7.67
CA GLY A 17 5.38 5.08 -6.59
C GLY A 17 5.61 4.49 -5.21
N ILE A 18 4.54 4.27 -4.44
CA ILE A 18 4.60 3.73 -3.07
C ILE A 18 5.27 2.35 -3.08
N GLY A 19 4.88 1.47 -4.00
CA GLY A 19 5.40 0.11 -4.09
C GLY A 19 6.91 0.07 -4.35
N GLU A 20 7.40 0.86 -5.32
CA GLU A 20 8.84 0.97 -5.63
C GLU A 20 9.64 1.44 -4.42
N VAL A 21 9.22 2.56 -3.78
CA VAL A 21 9.94 3.12 -2.63
C VAL A 21 9.91 2.16 -1.44
N THR A 22 8.81 1.43 -1.26
CA THR A 22 8.68 0.41 -0.22
C THR A 22 9.62 -0.78 -0.49
N ALA A 23 9.71 -1.26 -1.74
CA ALA A 23 10.61 -2.33 -2.13
C ALA A 23 12.07 -1.97 -1.88
N ARG A 24 12.49 -0.75 -2.30
CA ARG A 24 13.83 -0.23 -2.04
C ARG A 24 14.13 -0.15 -0.54
N ARG A 25 13.16 0.30 0.26
CA ARG A 25 13.33 0.40 1.71
C ARG A 25 13.51 -0.96 2.37
N PHE A 26 12.71 -1.96 2.02
CA PHE A 26 12.90 -3.32 2.52
C PHE A 26 14.29 -3.87 2.19
N ALA A 27 14.74 -3.68 0.93
CA ALA A 27 16.07 -4.14 0.49
C ALA A 27 17.19 -3.41 1.24
N ALA A 28 17.11 -2.08 1.41
CA ALA A 28 18.08 -1.28 2.18
C ALA A 28 18.16 -1.72 3.65
N GLU A 29 17.07 -2.27 4.19
CA GLU A 29 17.01 -2.83 5.54
C GLU A 29 17.34 -4.33 5.61
N GLY A 30 17.80 -4.92 4.48
CA GLY A 30 18.40 -6.26 4.42
C GLY A 30 17.47 -7.38 3.95
N ALA A 31 16.28 -7.08 3.46
CA ALA A 31 15.38 -8.08 2.88
C ALA A 31 15.81 -8.51 1.47
N ARG A 32 15.45 -9.75 1.10
CA ARG A 32 15.35 -10.20 -0.29
C ARG A 32 13.97 -9.86 -0.80
N VAL A 33 13.85 -9.18 -1.93
CA VAL A 33 12.60 -8.56 -2.38
C VAL A 33 12.17 -9.11 -3.73
N LEU A 34 10.97 -9.66 -3.82
CA LEU A 34 10.29 -9.93 -5.09
C LEU A 34 9.41 -8.71 -5.43
N VAL A 35 9.80 -8.00 -6.47
CA VAL A 35 9.06 -6.88 -7.04
C VAL A 35 8.11 -7.42 -8.09
N THR A 36 6.78 -7.30 -7.87
CA THR A 36 5.80 -7.68 -8.88
C THR A 36 4.99 -6.49 -9.37
N ASP A 37 4.72 -6.44 -10.65
CA ASP A 37 3.89 -5.43 -11.30
C ASP A 37 3.24 -6.03 -12.54
N LEU A 38 2.11 -5.48 -12.99
CA LEU A 38 1.52 -5.82 -14.27
C LEU A 38 2.46 -5.42 -15.44
N ASP A 39 3.19 -4.32 -15.26
CA ASP A 39 4.21 -3.84 -16.17
C ASP A 39 5.58 -4.44 -15.81
N GLY A 40 6.00 -5.44 -16.60
CA GLY A 40 7.26 -6.16 -16.38
C GLY A 40 8.51 -5.28 -16.48
N GLU A 41 8.50 -4.25 -17.34
CA GLU A 41 9.64 -3.34 -17.49
C GLU A 41 9.83 -2.48 -16.22
N ARG A 42 8.72 -1.98 -15.65
CA ARG A 42 8.74 -1.24 -14.39
C ARG A 42 9.24 -2.12 -13.24
N ALA A 43 8.71 -3.36 -13.14
CA ALA A 43 9.18 -4.30 -12.12
C ALA A 43 10.67 -4.58 -12.25
N ALA A 44 11.14 -4.87 -13.47
CA ALA A 44 12.55 -5.12 -13.75
C ALA A 44 13.45 -3.91 -13.44
N LYS A 45 13.02 -2.70 -13.77
CA LYS A 45 13.73 -1.45 -13.46
C LYS A 45 13.89 -1.26 -11.96
N THR A 46 12.83 -1.46 -11.19
CA THR A 46 12.88 -1.36 -9.70
C THR A 46 13.85 -2.39 -9.13
N ALA A 47 13.72 -3.66 -9.54
CA ALA A 47 14.63 -4.71 -9.06
C ALA A 47 16.10 -4.46 -9.46
N ALA A 48 16.34 -4.01 -10.68
CA ALA A 48 17.69 -3.65 -11.13
C ALA A 48 18.31 -2.52 -10.30
N SER A 49 17.52 -1.49 -9.98
CA SER A 49 17.98 -0.41 -9.12
C SER A 49 18.32 -0.87 -7.71
N ILE A 50 17.48 -1.75 -7.12
CA ILE A 50 17.77 -2.33 -5.79
C ILE A 50 19.10 -3.09 -5.82
N ARG A 51 19.36 -3.88 -6.89
CA ARG A 51 20.62 -4.61 -7.04
C ARG A 51 21.82 -3.67 -7.24
N ALA A 52 21.64 -2.59 -7.99
CA ALA A 52 22.69 -1.57 -8.17
C ALA A 52 23.08 -0.89 -6.85
N ASP A 53 22.12 -0.73 -5.93
CA ASP A 53 22.34 -0.21 -4.58
C ASP A 53 22.88 -1.28 -3.59
N GLY A 54 23.22 -2.49 -4.08
CA GLY A 54 23.77 -3.58 -3.27
C GLY A 54 22.75 -4.41 -2.53
N GLY A 55 21.46 -4.24 -2.81
CA GLY A 55 20.38 -5.07 -2.29
C GLY A 55 20.15 -6.35 -3.10
N GLU A 56 19.28 -7.22 -2.62
CA GLU A 56 18.88 -8.46 -3.29
C GLU A 56 17.41 -8.37 -3.74
N ALA A 57 17.19 -8.42 -5.04
CA ALA A 57 15.84 -8.33 -5.60
C ALA A 57 15.68 -9.11 -6.90
N GLU A 58 14.50 -9.70 -7.06
CA GLU A 58 14.00 -10.26 -8.32
C GLU A 58 12.74 -9.52 -8.77
N SER A 59 12.37 -9.68 -10.03
CA SER A 59 11.15 -9.13 -10.58
C SER A 59 10.32 -10.18 -11.30
N LEU A 60 9.00 -10.03 -11.28
CA LEU A 60 8.08 -10.90 -11.98
C LEU A 60 6.87 -10.09 -12.46
N VAL A 61 6.40 -10.38 -13.68
CA VAL A 61 5.09 -9.90 -14.15
C VAL A 61 4.00 -10.63 -13.36
N CYS A 62 3.05 -9.87 -12.85
CA CYS A 62 1.95 -10.45 -12.08
C CYS A 62 0.70 -9.57 -12.24
N ASP A 63 -0.32 -10.11 -12.87
CA ASP A 63 -1.66 -9.56 -12.80
C ASP A 63 -2.37 -10.13 -11.56
N VAL A 64 -2.61 -9.28 -10.56
CA VAL A 64 -3.29 -9.71 -9.33
C VAL A 64 -4.77 -10.06 -9.54
N ALA A 65 -5.37 -9.66 -10.66
CA ALA A 65 -6.70 -10.08 -11.06
C ALA A 65 -6.71 -11.58 -11.45
N GLU A 66 -5.55 -12.12 -11.87
CA GLU A 66 -5.43 -13.51 -12.26
C GLU A 66 -4.95 -14.39 -11.09
N ARG A 67 -5.76 -15.40 -10.75
CA ARG A 67 -5.43 -16.33 -9.66
C ARG A 67 -4.10 -17.04 -9.90
N ALA A 68 -3.88 -17.50 -11.13
CA ALA A 68 -2.68 -18.25 -11.48
C ALA A 68 -1.41 -17.42 -11.30
N ASP A 69 -1.46 -16.13 -11.65
CA ASP A 69 -0.33 -15.21 -11.50
C ASP A 69 -0.01 -14.95 -10.03
N ALA A 70 -1.03 -14.73 -9.18
CA ALA A 70 -0.83 -14.56 -7.74
C ALA A 70 -0.18 -15.81 -7.10
N GLU A 71 -0.65 -17.01 -7.48
CA GLU A 71 -0.08 -18.28 -7.01
C GLU A 71 1.36 -18.48 -7.53
N ALA A 72 1.61 -18.15 -8.82
CA ALA A 72 2.93 -18.24 -9.44
C ALA A 72 3.95 -17.28 -8.79
N ALA A 73 3.52 -16.05 -8.47
CA ALA A 73 4.38 -15.05 -7.82
C ALA A 73 4.80 -15.48 -6.42
N VAL A 74 3.88 -16.00 -5.61
CA VAL A 74 4.21 -16.56 -4.29
C VAL A 74 5.15 -17.75 -4.41
N ALA A 75 4.85 -18.69 -5.33
CA ALA A 75 5.71 -19.84 -5.58
C ALA A 75 7.11 -19.42 -6.06
N HIS A 76 7.22 -18.37 -6.87
CA HIS A 76 8.50 -17.80 -7.30
C HIS A 76 9.30 -17.27 -6.10
N ALA A 77 8.69 -16.44 -5.24
CA ALA A 77 9.36 -15.93 -4.03
C ALA A 77 9.91 -17.06 -3.15
N VAL A 78 9.09 -18.11 -2.94
CA VAL A 78 9.48 -19.26 -2.12
C VAL A 78 10.61 -20.07 -2.78
N ARG A 79 10.57 -20.28 -4.09
CA ARG A 79 11.67 -20.99 -4.79
C ARG A 79 12.97 -20.20 -4.76
N SER A 80 12.93 -18.89 -5.03
CA SER A 80 14.12 -18.05 -5.11
C SER A 80 14.74 -17.78 -3.74
N PHE A 81 13.89 -17.55 -2.74
CA PHE A 81 14.36 -17.12 -1.41
C PHE A 81 14.26 -18.18 -0.33
N SER A 82 13.73 -19.38 -0.67
CA SER A 82 13.50 -20.51 0.25
C SER A 82 12.50 -20.22 1.37
N ARG A 83 11.82 -19.07 1.34
CA ARG A 83 10.84 -18.62 2.33
C ARG A 83 10.03 -17.43 1.83
N LEU A 84 8.94 -17.12 2.52
CA LEU A 84 8.23 -15.86 2.41
C LEU A 84 7.82 -15.39 3.81
N ASP A 85 8.25 -14.20 4.21
CA ASP A 85 8.02 -13.62 5.54
C ASP A 85 7.01 -12.47 5.50
N VAL A 86 6.99 -11.70 4.42
CA VAL A 86 6.12 -10.52 4.30
C VAL A 86 5.46 -10.48 2.91
N LEU A 87 4.16 -10.22 2.92
CA LEU A 87 3.40 -9.83 1.73
C LEU A 87 2.93 -8.38 1.88
N VAL A 88 3.19 -7.54 0.87
CA VAL A 88 2.62 -6.19 0.77
C VAL A 88 1.67 -6.15 -0.42
N ASN A 89 0.37 -6.03 -0.15
CA ASN A 89 -0.66 -5.82 -1.16
C ASN A 89 -0.79 -4.33 -1.45
N ASN A 90 -0.12 -3.85 -2.50
CA ASN A 90 -0.12 -2.45 -2.91
C ASN A 90 -0.77 -2.23 -4.28
N ALA A 91 -0.86 -3.25 -5.14
CA ALA A 91 -1.53 -3.14 -6.43
C ALA A 91 -2.98 -2.68 -6.26
N HIS A 92 -3.41 -1.77 -7.12
CA HIS A 92 -4.76 -1.22 -7.13
C HIS A 92 -5.14 -0.72 -8.52
N SER A 93 -6.45 -0.57 -8.73
CA SER A 93 -7.06 0.18 -9.82
C SER A 93 -7.92 1.29 -9.24
N CYS A 94 -8.03 2.40 -9.96
CA CYS A 94 -8.86 3.54 -9.58
C CYS A 94 -9.31 4.28 -10.83
N HIS A 95 -10.55 4.08 -11.21
CA HIS A 95 -11.18 4.81 -12.29
C HIS A 95 -11.80 6.12 -11.76
N PRO A 96 -11.76 7.19 -12.56
CA PRO A 96 -12.44 8.42 -12.18
C PRO A 96 -13.96 8.22 -12.19
N ASP A 97 -14.65 8.93 -11.29
CA ASP A 97 -16.10 8.99 -11.32
C ASP A 97 -16.61 9.74 -12.56
N THR A 98 -17.77 9.34 -13.04
CA THR A 98 -18.54 10.09 -14.04
C THR A 98 -19.26 11.28 -13.36
N PRO A 99 -19.68 12.33 -14.13
CA PRO A 99 -20.41 13.47 -13.57
C PRO A 99 -21.73 13.08 -12.88
N LEU A 100 -22.39 12.04 -13.35
CA LEU A 100 -23.63 11.51 -12.77
C LEU A 100 -23.38 10.06 -12.35
N PHE A 101 -23.84 9.67 -11.17
CA PHE A 101 -23.64 8.34 -10.63
C PHE A 101 -24.26 7.24 -11.49
N GLU A 102 -25.43 7.50 -12.05
CA GLU A 102 -26.15 6.60 -12.95
C GLU A 102 -25.42 6.29 -14.26
N ASP A 103 -24.44 7.10 -14.65
CA ASP A 103 -23.62 6.89 -15.84
C ASP A 103 -22.33 6.09 -15.56
N GLN A 104 -22.12 5.67 -14.31
CA GLN A 104 -20.90 4.93 -13.91
C GLN A 104 -20.86 3.57 -14.62
N PRO A 105 -19.82 3.24 -15.40
CA PRO A 105 -19.76 1.96 -16.11
C PRO A 105 -19.49 0.79 -15.16
N ASP A 106 -20.27 -0.28 -15.34
CA ASP A 106 -20.13 -1.53 -14.56
C ASP A 106 -18.72 -2.12 -14.67
N ASP A 107 -18.09 -2.04 -15.84
CA ASP A 107 -16.75 -2.58 -16.06
C ASP A 107 -15.69 -1.89 -15.19
N ALA A 108 -15.75 -0.56 -15.06
CA ALA A 108 -14.86 0.20 -14.20
C ALA A 108 -15.07 -0.18 -12.72
N TRP A 109 -16.35 -0.35 -12.32
CA TRP A 109 -16.72 -0.82 -11.00
C TRP A 109 -16.12 -2.20 -10.70
N HIS A 110 -16.35 -3.17 -11.58
CA HIS A 110 -15.83 -4.53 -11.40
C HIS A 110 -14.31 -4.57 -11.40
N GLN A 111 -13.65 -3.80 -12.27
CA GLN A 111 -12.19 -3.78 -12.35
C GLN A 111 -11.54 -3.21 -11.08
N ASP A 112 -12.06 -2.12 -10.53
CA ASP A 112 -11.53 -1.53 -9.30
C ASP A 112 -11.69 -2.48 -8.11
N LEU A 113 -12.84 -3.15 -7.98
CA LEU A 113 -13.07 -4.16 -6.94
C LEU A 113 -12.17 -5.38 -7.12
N ASP A 114 -12.08 -5.90 -8.35
CA ASP A 114 -11.36 -7.15 -8.60
C ASP A 114 -9.85 -7.00 -8.44
N ILE A 115 -9.27 -5.90 -8.92
CA ILE A 115 -7.83 -5.64 -8.77
C ILE A 115 -7.52 -5.26 -7.32
N THR A 116 -8.25 -4.30 -6.74
CA THR A 116 -7.88 -3.71 -5.45
C THR A 116 -8.20 -4.61 -4.26
N LEU A 117 -9.36 -5.24 -4.25
CA LEU A 117 -9.81 -6.13 -3.17
C LEU A 117 -9.57 -7.59 -3.53
N GLY A 118 -10.02 -8.02 -4.71
CA GLY A 118 -9.88 -9.40 -5.18
C GLY A 118 -8.41 -9.81 -5.31
N GLY A 119 -7.56 -8.93 -5.86
CA GLY A 119 -6.11 -9.17 -5.98
C GLY A 119 -5.44 -9.36 -4.62
N ALA A 120 -5.74 -8.50 -3.65
CA ALA A 120 -5.21 -8.63 -2.29
C ALA A 120 -5.66 -9.95 -1.62
N PHE A 121 -6.91 -10.36 -1.82
CA PHE A 121 -7.42 -11.65 -1.36
C PHE A 121 -6.68 -12.82 -2.00
N ARG A 122 -6.47 -12.82 -3.33
CA ARG A 122 -5.78 -13.90 -4.06
C ARG A 122 -4.33 -14.05 -3.58
N CYS A 123 -3.60 -12.93 -3.48
CA CYS A 123 -2.22 -12.92 -2.99
C CYS A 123 -2.13 -13.38 -1.53
N ALA A 124 -3.01 -12.89 -0.65
CA ALA A 124 -3.04 -13.30 0.75
C ALA A 124 -3.33 -14.79 0.91
N ARG A 125 -4.32 -15.33 0.15
CA ARG A 125 -4.65 -16.76 0.16
C ARG A 125 -3.46 -17.63 -0.25
N ALA A 126 -2.75 -17.25 -1.31
CA ALA A 126 -1.58 -17.99 -1.77
C ALA A 126 -0.40 -17.90 -0.78
N ALA A 127 -0.17 -16.72 -0.19
CA ALA A 127 0.96 -16.46 0.69
C ALA A 127 0.79 -17.04 2.10
N LEU A 128 -0.45 -17.13 2.61
CA LEU A 128 -0.74 -17.44 4.02
C LEU A 128 -0.08 -18.76 4.53
N PRO A 129 -0.04 -19.88 3.78
CA PRO A 129 0.64 -21.09 4.23
C PRO A 129 2.15 -20.86 4.49
N HIS A 130 2.81 -20.09 3.64
CA HIS A 130 4.24 -19.78 3.71
C HIS A 130 4.55 -18.79 4.83
N LEU A 131 3.70 -17.75 4.98
CA LEU A 131 3.80 -16.79 6.08
C LEU A 131 3.61 -17.46 7.44
N ALA A 132 2.73 -18.45 7.53
CA ALA A 132 2.53 -19.24 8.76
C ALA A 132 3.75 -20.10 9.12
N ALA A 133 4.55 -20.50 8.13
CA ALA A 133 5.79 -21.25 8.32
C ALA A 133 7.02 -20.33 8.54
N ALA A 134 6.82 -19.02 8.72
CA ALA A 134 7.90 -18.03 8.78
C ALA A 134 8.44 -17.78 10.21
N ASP A 135 8.28 -18.71 11.15
CA ASP A 135 8.83 -18.64 12.51
C ASP A 135 8.46 -17.36 13.27
N GLY A 136 7.17 -16.97 13.20
CA GLY A 136 6.65 -15.76 13.86
C GLY A 136 7.04 -14.45 13.17
N ARG A 137 7.62 -14.49 11.95
CA ARG A 137 7.91 -13.31 11.13
C ARG A 137 6.75 -12.96 10.20
N GLY A 138 5.78 -13.87 10.02
CA GLY A 138 4.70 -13.75 9.06
C GLY A 138 3.93 -12.42 9.19
N ALA A 139 3.90 -11.62 8.13
CA ALA A 139 3.13 -10.39 8.10
C ALA A 139 2.52 -10.12 6.72
N ILE A 140 1.27 -9.64 6.73
CA ILE A 140 0.62 -9.05 5.56
C ILE A 140 0.38 -7.58 5.87
N VAL A 141 0.81 -6.70 4.97
CA VAL A 141 0.48 -5.27 5.04
C VAL A 141 -0.30 -4.89 3.79
N ASN A 142 -1.55 -4.52 3.98
CA ASN A 142 -2.42 -4.04 2.91
C ASN A 142 -2.27 -2.51 2.77
N VAL A 143 -2.16 -2.01 1.55
CA VAL A 143 -2.18 -0.58 1.27
C VAL A 143 -3.61 -0.16 0.97
N GLY A 144 -4.27 0.38 1.98
CA GLY A 144 -5.61 0.94 1.93
C GLY A 144 -5.64 2.34 1.32
N SER A 145 -6.55 3.15 1.82
CA SER A 145 -6.68 4.59 1.53
C SER A 145 -7.62 5.24 2.53
N VAL A 146 -7.48 6.53 2.77
CA VAL A 146 -8.50 7.35 3.46
C VAL A 146 -9.87 7.28 2.79
N ASN A 147 -9.92 6.97 1.48
CA ASN A 147 -11.16 6.74 0.74
C ASN A 147 -11.99 5.56 1.27
N GLY A 148 -11.36 4.59 1.93
CA GLY A 148 -12.09 3.50 2.58
C GLY A 148 -12.81 3.91 3.86
N GLU A 149 -12.53 5.11 4.40
CA GLU A 149 -13.05 5.58 5.68
C GLU A 149 -13.98 6.80 5.54
N LYS A 150 -13.74 7.65 4.55
CA LYS A 150 -14.54 8.86 4.28
C LYS A 150 -14.70 9.10 2.79
N ASP A 151 -15.70 9.91 2.46
CA ASP A 151 -15.98 10.34 1.09
C ASP A 151 -14.87 11.29 0.57
N PHE A 152 -14.15 10.78 -0.44
CA PHE A 152 -13.21 11.53 -1.28
C PHE A 152 -13.44 11.22 -2.76
N GLY A 153 -14.66 10.79 -3.13
CA GLY A 153 -14.99 10.35 -4.49
C GLY A 153 -14.43 8.96 -4.83
N ASN A 154 -14.39 8.65 -6.13
CA ASN A 154 -13.93 7.37 -6.69
C ASN A 154 -14.71 6.18 -6.09
N HIS A 155 -16.00 6.10 -6.42
CA HIS A 155 -16.98 5.20 -5.78
C HIS A 155 -16.51 3.74 -5.70
N ALA A 156 -16.09 3.15 -6.82
CA ALA A 156 -15.66 1.76 -6.89
C ALA A 156 -14.38 1.52 -6.07
N TYR A 157 -13.40 2.41 -6.25
CA TYR A 157 -12.14 2.37 -5.50
C TYR A 157 -12.37 2.53 -4.00
N SER A 158 -13.23 3.47 -3.59
CA SER A 158 -13.58 3.69 -2.18
C SER A 158 -14.23 2.46 -1.57
N ALA A 159 -15.18 1.83 -2.28
CA ALA A 159 -15.81 0.58 -1.86
C ALA A 159 -14.78 -0.56 -1.75
N ALA A 160 -13.86 -0.68 -2.72
CA ALA A 160 -12.79 -1.68 -2.68
C ALA A 160 -11.85 -1.48 -1.48
N LYS A 161 -11.48 -0.23 -1.16
CA LYS A 161 -10.61 0.10 -0.02
C LYS A 161 -11.31 -0.12 1.32
N ALA A 162 -12.61 0.17 1.43
CA ALA A 162 -13.42 -0.18 2.60
C ALA A 162 -13.53 -1.71 2.77
N GLY A 163 -13.73 -2.44 1.66
CA GLY A 163 -13.71 -3.91 1.66
C GLY A 163 -12.36 -4.47 2.10
N LEU A 164 -11.25 -3.85 1.68
CA LEU A 164 -9.90 -4.26 2.05
C LEU A 164 -9.62 -4.05 3.56
N ASP A 165 -10.16 -2.99 4.15
CA ASP A 165 -10.12 -2.76 5.59
C ASP A 165 -10.88 -3.86 6.35
N SER A 166 -12.07 -4.22 5.90
CA SER A 166 -12.83 -5.34 6.47
C SER A 166 -12.10 -6.67 6.32
N LEU A 167 -11.54 -6.97 5.13
CA LEU A 167 -10.72 -8.17 4.89
C LEU A 167 -9.50 -8.21 5.82
N THR A 168 -8.86 -7.07 6.07
CA THR A 168 -7.71 -6.98 6.98
C THR A 168 -8.07 -7.46 8.38
N ARG A 169 -9.19 -6.99 8.93
CA ARG A 169 -9.64 -7.40 10.29
C ARG A 169 -10.02 -8.88 10.36
N THR A 170 -10.79 -9.36 9.40
CA THR A 170 -11.23 -10.76 9.41
C THR A 170 -10.08 -11.74 9.18
N LEU A 171 -9.16 -11.38 8.26
CA LEU A 171 -7.97 -12.19 8.00
C LEU A 171 -6.98 -12.15 9.18
N ALA A 172 -6.85 -11.01 9.88
CA ALA A 172 -6.03 -10.92 11.09
C ALA A 172 -6.49 -11.90 12.15
N GLY A 173 -7.79 -11.97 12.43
CA GLY A 173 -8.36 -12.94 13.38
C GLY A 173 -8.13 -14.39 12.95
N HIS A 174 -8.27 -14.68 11.66
CA HIS A 174 -8.02 -16.03 11.11
C HIS A 174 -6.56 -16.44 11.14
N ALA A 175 -5.64 -15.51 10.87
CA ALA A 175 -4.22 -15.77 10.71
C ALA A 175 -3.42 -15.73 12.03
N ALA A 176 -3.91 -15.01 13.04
CA ALA A 176 -3.21 -14.83 14.32
C ALA A 176 -2.86 -16.14 15.03
N PRO A 177 -3.75 -17.17 15.11
CA PRO A 177 -3.39 -18.45 15.71
C PRO A 177 -2.24 -19.17 15.00
N ARG A 178 -1.93 -18.77 13.75
CA ARG A 178 -0.82 -19.31 12.94
C ARG A 178 0.42 -18.41 12.99
N GLY A 179 0.46 -17.42 13.88
CA GLY A 179 1.59 -16.51 14.05
C GLY A 179 1.74 -15.47 12.95
N VAL A 180 0.69 -15.19 12.15
CA VAL A 180 0.73 -14.21 11.06
C VAL A 180 -0.07 -12.97 11.46
N ARG A 181 0.55 -11.79 11.32
CA ARG A 181 -0.08 -10.50 11.56
C ARG A 181 -0.59 -9.92 10.23
N VAL A 182 -1.74 -9.27 10.28
CA VAL A 182 -2.34 -8.62 9.09
C VAL A 182 -2.79 -7.23 9.48
N ASN A 183 -2.25 -6.22 8.81
CA ASN A 183 -2.54 -4.81 9.09
C ASN A 183 -2.74 -4.03 7.79
N LEU A 184 -3.31 -2.85 7.91
CA LEU A 184 -3.54 -1.94 6.78
C LEU A 184 -2.91 -0.58 7.08
N VAL A 185 -2.26 0.01 6.08
CA VAL A 185 -1.87 1.42 6.07
C VAL A 185 -2.87 2.17 5.19
N ALA A 186 -3.45 3.26 5.68
CA ALA A 186 -4.40 4.10 4.94
C ALA A 186 -3.74 5.44 4.56
N PRO A 187 -3.15 5.56 3.36
CA PRO A 187 -2.56 6.80 2.87
C PRO A 187 -3.61 7.87 2.61
N GLY A 188 -3.24 9.15 2.85
CA GLY A 188 -3.88 10.30 2.22
C GLY A 188 -3.42 10.51 0.78
N THR A 189 -3.43 11.76 0.27
CA THR A 189 -2.85 12.07 -1.04
C THR A 189 -1.33 11.97 -0.99
N ILE A 190 -0.78 11.10 -1.83
CA ILE A 190 0.68 10.85 -1.91
C ILE A 190 1.19 11.31 -3.27
N ARG A 191 2.29 12.06 -3.29
CA ARG A 191 2.98 12.49 -4.50
C ARG A 191 3.61 11.28 -5.20
N THR A 192 2.92 10.74 -6.17
CA THR A 192 3.37 9.62 -7.02
C THR A 192 3.40 10.06 -8.48
N PRO A 193 4.03 9.31 -9.40
CA PRO A 193 4.00 9.62 -10.84
C PRO A 193 2.60 9.76 -11.43
N GLY A 194 1.56 9.24 -10.77
CA GLY A 194 0.16 9.47 -11.18
C GLY A 194 -0.29 10.94 -11.09
N TRP A 195 0.48 11.80 -10.45
CA TRP A 195 0.22 13.23 -10.34
C TRP A 195 1.08 14.11 -11.26
N ASP A 196 1.93 13.50 -12.11
CA ASP A 196 2.78 14.24 -13.04
C ASP A 196 1.91 15.15 -13.93
N GLY A 197 2.31 16.41 -14.05
CA GLY A 197 1.54 17.46 -14.75
C GLY A 197 0.35 18.02 -13.96
N ARG A 198 0.15 17.63 -12.68
CA ARG A 198 -0.92 18.12 -11.81
C ARG A 198 -0.39 18.69 -10.49
N GLU A 199 0.79 19.30 -10.50
CA GLU A 199 1.48 19.84 -9.31
C GLU A 199 0.67 20.94 -8.62
N ASP A 200 -0.10 21.73 -9.40
CA ASP A 200 -1.02 22.74 -8.86
C ASP A 200 -2.14 22.12 -8.02
N ALA A 201 -2.64 20.95 -8.42
CA ALA A 201 -3.64 20.25 -7.64
C ALA A 201 -3.05 19.75 -6.31
N LEU A 202 -1.81 19.22 -6.33
CA LEU A 202 -1.10 18.82 -5.11
C LEU A 202 -0.84 20.01 -4.17
N ARG A 203 -0.46 21.18 -4.71
CA ARG A 203 -0.30 22.39 -3.89
C ARG A 203 -1.61 22.82 -3.23
N ARG A 204 -2.73 22.83 -3.97
CA ARG A 204 -4.05 23.10 -3.38
C ARG A 204 -4.44 22.07 -2.33
N ALA A 205 -4.22 20.78 -2.61
CA ALA A 205 -4.50 19.70 -1.66
C ALA A 205 -3.70 19.86 -0.36
N ALA A 206 -2.44 20.31 -0.42
CA ALA A 206 -1.61 20.51 0.76
C ALA A 206 -2.28 21.38 1.84
N SER A 207 -3.10 22.34 1.42
CA SER A 207 -3.78 23.27 2.33
C SER A 207 -4.85 22.63 3.22
N VAL A 208 -5.36 21.44 2.88
CA VAL A 208 -6.37 20.76 3.71
C VAL A 208 -5.75 19.78 4.72
N TYR A 209 -4.44 19.52 4.60
CA TYR A 209 -3.71 18.65 5.52
C TYR A 209 -3.22 19.43 6.75
N PRO A 210 -3.49 18.95 7.97
CA PRO A 210 -2.94 19.55 9.18
C PRO A 210 -1.42 19.68 9.21
N LEU A 211 -0.69 18.72 8.60
CA LEU A 211 0.78 18.79 8.48
C LEU A 211 1.26 19.72 7.35
N GLY A 212 0.38 20.45 6.65
CA GLY A 212 0.71 21.46 5.65
C GLY A 212 1.31 20.93 4.35
N ARG A 213 1.30 19.63 4.11
CA ARG A 213 1.80 19.01 2.87
C ARG A 213 1.03 17.76 2.51
N VAL A 214 1.06 17.38 1.25
CA VAL A 214 0.73 16.01 0.83
C VAL A 214 1.83 15.05 1.27
N GLY A 215 1.51 13.76 1.35
CA GLY A 215 2.48 12.74 1.70
C GLY A 215 3.45 12.42 0.54
N GLU A 216 4.60 11.87 0.89
CA GLU A 216 5.56 11.30 -0.03
C GLU A 216 5.53 9.76 0.06
N PRO A 217 5.90 9.02 -1.00
CA PRO A 217 5.97 7.55 -0.94
C PRO A 217 6.81 7.02 0.24
N ALA A 218 7.83 7.77 0.67
CA ALA A 218 8.68 7.43 1.80
C ALA A 218 7.92 7.44 3.15
N ASP A 219 6.91 8.32 3.31
CA ASP A 219 6.08 8.35 4.52
C ASP A 219 5.30 7.03 4.65
N ILE A 220 4.76 6.53 3.53
CA ILE A 220 4.00 5.28 3.50
C ILE A 220 4.92 4.06 3.65
N ALA A 221 6.06 4.07 2.96
CA ALA A 221 7.05 3.00 3.08
C ALA A 221 7.56 2.85 4.53
N ALA A 222 7.65 3.95 5.29
CA ALA A 222 8.01 3.92 6.70
C ALA A 222 6.99 3.16 7.54
N ALA A 223 5.70 3.44 7.35
CA ALA A 223 4.61 2.78 8.07
C ALA A 223 4.48 1.30 7.67
N ILE A 224 4.59 0.97 6.37
CA ILE A 224 4.56 -0.41 5.89
C ILE A 224 5.70 -1.22 6.51
N THR A 225 6.93 -0.72 6.44
CA THR A 225 8.09 -1.45 7.02
C THR A 225 7.99 -1.55 8.55
N PHE A 226 7.45 -0.54 9.24
CA PHE A 226 7.17 -0.66 10.68
C PHE A 226 6.19 -1.80 10.96
N LEU A 227 5.01 -1.80 10.32
CA LEU A 227 3.98 -2.83 10.55
C LEU A 227 4.44 -4.23 10.12
N ALA A 228 5.33 -4.36 9.14
CA ALA A 228 5.90 -5.63 8.74
C ALA A 228 6.97 -6.14 9.70
N SER A 229 7.63 -5.27 10.47
CA SER A 229 8.77 -5.59 11.33
C SER A 229 8.37 -6.24 12.66
N ARG A 230 9.37 -6.71 13.39
CA ARG A 230 9.20 -7.20 14.79
C ARG A 230 8.86 -6.10 15.78
N ASP A 231 9.11 -4.82 15.44
CA ASP A 231 8.71 -3.69 16.28
C ASP A 231 7.19 -3.60 16.41
N ALA A 232 6.44 -4.18 15.45
CA ALA A 232 4.99 -4.30 15.45
C ALA A 232 4.49 -5.71 15.88
N ALA A 233 5.28 -6.48 16.62
CA ALA A 233 4.96 -7.88 16.95
C ALA A 233 3.64 -8.07 17.70
N TRP A 234 3.13 -7.03 18.37
CA TRP A 234 1.86 -7.05 19.11
C TRP A 234 0.74 -6.24 18.42
N ILE A 235 0.92 -5.96 17.10
CA ILE A 235 -0.04 -5.18 16.31
C ILE A 235 -0.58 -6.07 15.19
N THR A 236 -1.89 -6.35 15.21
CA THR A 236 -2.62 -7.04 14.15
C THR A 236 -4.07 -6.57 14.07
N GLY A 237 -4.65 -6.57 12.88
CA GLY A 237 -6.04 -6.15 12.63
C GLY A 237 -6.26 -4.65 12.66
N VAL A 238 -5.20 -3.83 12.65
CA VAL A 238 -5.34 -2.37 12.69
C VAL A 238 -5.32 -1.76 11.30
N THR A 239 -6.05 -0.66 11.18
CA THR A 239 -5.88 0.33 10.11
C THR A 239 -5.10 1.51 10.68
N LEU A 240 -3.95 1.79 10.08
CA LEU A 240 -3.09 2.90 10.45
C LEU A 240 -3.20 4.03 9.42
N PRO A 241 -3.92 5.13 9.70
CA PRO A 241 -3.92 6.30 8.84
C PRO A 241 -2.51 6.91 8.76
N VAL A 242 -2.03 7.15 7.54
CA VAL A 242 -0.80 7.89 7.25
C VAL A 242 -1.16 9.00 6.28
N ASP A 243 -1.85 9.98 6.81
CA ASP A 243 -2.66 10.93 6.07
C ASP A 243 -2.40 12.40 6.45
N GLY A 244 -1.34 12.67 7.20
CA GLY A 244 -1.04 14.04 7.65
C GLY A 244 -2.13 14.68 8.51
N GLY A 245 -3.01 13.86 9.12
CA GLY A 245 -4.09 14.29 9.99
C GLY A 245 -5.40 14.62 9.25
N LEU A 246 -5.52 14.25 7.97
CA LEU A 246 -6.69 14.57 7.15
C LEU A 246 -8.00 14.00 7.73
N LEU A 247 -7.99 12.75 8.18
CA LEU A 247 -9.19 12.10 8.71
C LEU A 247 -9.65 12.67 10.05
N MET A 248 -8.71 13.13 10.88
CA MET A 248 -9.03 13.60 12.23
C MET A 248 -9.43 15.08 12.30
N SER A 249 -9.12 15.87 11.27
CA SER A 249 -9.29 17.33 11.32
C SER A 249 -10.03 17.89 10.12
N ASN A 250 -11.10 18.64 10.38
CA ASN A 250 -11.75 19.44 9.34
C ASN A 250 -11.13 20.85 9.32
N MET A 251 -10.03 21.00 8.60
CA MET A 251 -9.31 22.27 8.49
C MET A 251 -10.16 23.38 7.85
N ALA A 252 -11.04 23.04 6.90
CA ALA A 252 -11.93 24.01 6.28
C ALA A 252 -12.90 24.61 7.32
N LEU A 253 -13.52 23.76 8.13
CA LEU A 253 -14.43 24.20 9.20
C LEU A 253 -13.69 25.02 10.26
N ARG A 254 -12.49 24.59 10.66
CA ARG A 254 -11.67 25.35 11.64
C ARG A 254 -11.33 26.74 11.12
N ARG A 255 -10.95 26.87 9.85
CA ARG A 255 -10.71 28.18 9.20
C ARG A 255 -11.96 29.05 9.18
N ALA A 256 -13.11 28.47 8.83
CA ALA A 256 -14.39 29.19 8.78
C ALA A 256 -14.77 29.78 10.16
N PHE A 257 -14.37 29.14 11.26
CA PHE A 257 -14.58 29.65 12.63
C PHE A 257 -13.41 30.50 13.17
N GLY A 258 -12.44 30.89 12.34
CA GLY A 258 -11.30 31.68 12.79
C GLY A 258 -10.29 30.91 13.67
N HIS A 259 -10.39 29.61 13.73
CA HIS A 259 -9.45 28.75 14.49
C HIS A 259 -8.25 28.30 13.63
N GLY A 260 -7.87 29.10 12.64
CA GLY A 260 -6.69 28.83 11.81
C GLY A 260 -5.41 28.97 12.63
N VAL A 261 -4.48 28.02 12.49
CA VAL A 261 -3.11 28.19 12.96
C VAL A 261 -2.50 29.34 12.16
N ALA A 262 -1.92 30.32 12.82
CA ALA A 262 -1.17 31.42 12.21
C ALA A 262 0.03 30.86 11.43
N ALA A 263 -0.18 30.55 10.14
CA ALA A 263 0.86 30.15 9.19
C ALA A 263 0.97 31.13 8.01
N ASP A 264 0.15 32.18 7.96
CA ASP A 264 0.09 33.12 6.84
C ASP A 264 0.72 34.52 7.09
N GLU A 265 1.42 34.72 8.23
CA GLU A 265 2.10 36.02 8.52
C GLU A 265 3.61 36.02 8.18
N ALA A 266 4.16 34.99 7.55
CA ALA A 266 5.60 34.95 7.21
C ALA A 266 5.88 35.18 5.70
N SER A 267 4.98 35.80 4.95
CA SER A 267 5.16 36.14 3.53
C SER A 267 4.53 37.49 3.21
N SER A 268 5.00 38.54 3.85
CA SER A 268 4.84 39.92 3.39
C SER A 268 6.20 40.62 3.37
#